data_20b55921078560283c9d5dec1e333bc4
#
_entry.id   20b55921078560283c9d5dec1e333bc4
#
_cell.length_a   1.000
_cell.length_b   1.000
_cell.length_c   1.000
_cell.angle_alpha   90.00
_cell.angle_beta   90.00
_cell.angle_gamma   90.00
#
_symmetry.space_group_name_H-M   'P 1'
#
loop_
_entity.id
_entity.type
_entity.pdbx_description
1 polymer ?
#
loop_
_entity_poly.entity_id
_entity_poly.type
_entity_poly.pdbx_seq_one_letter_code
_entity_poly.pdbx_strand_id
1 'polypeptide(L)'
;MENLAHRTEHPYIVSQKDFCGGSPVIRGSKFPVRSVVNYVLRQGLSPEELVKEFSHLTLAQIYDALSYYYDHQESIDNDLRDNSAESTTEAAS
;
A
#
# COMPACT_ATOMS: atom_id res chain seq x y z
N MET A 1 17.21 6.07 -20.62
CA MET A 1 17.46 6.99 -19.54
C MET A 1 16.18 7.39 -18.85
N GLU A 2 15.25 7.92 -19.58
CA GLU A 2 13.98 8.30 -18.96
C GLU A 2 13.31 7.14 -18.29
N ASN A 3 13.45 5.97 -18.90
CA ASN A 3 12.82 4.79 -18.34
C ASN A 3 13.36 4.47 -16.97
N LEU A 4 14.65 4.70 -16.78
CA LEU A 4 15.25 4.43 -15.48
C LEU A 4 14.71 5.37 -14.42
N ALA A 5 14.68 6.66 -14.72
CA ALA A 5 14.16 7.63 -13.79
C ALA A 5 12.71 7.31 -13.46
N HIS A 6 11.97 6.94 -14.48
CA HIS A 6 10.56 6.62 -14.32
C HIS A 6 10.35 5.43 -13.41
N ARG A 7 11.18 4.41 -13.59
CA ARG A 7 11.01 3.18 -12.84
C ARG A 7 11.49 3.26 -11.41
N THR A 8 12.38 4.18 -11.11
CA THR A 8 12.91 4.28 -9.75
C THR A 8 12.04 5.13 -8.84
N GLU A 9 10.98 5.71 -9.37
CA GLU A 9 10.10 6.54 -8.56
C GLU A 9 9.47 5.76 -7.42
N HIS A 10 8.89 4.61 -7.74
CA HIS A 10 8.29 3.73 -6.74
C HIS A 10 8.57 2.30 -7.15
N PRO A 11 9.81 1.85 -6.96
CA PRO A 11 10.24 0.56 -7.53
C PRO A 11 9.54 -0.64 -6.91
N TYR A 12 8.99 -0.49 -5.72
CA TYR A 12 8.33 -1.62 -5.05
C TYR A 12 6.83 -1.67 -5.27
N ILE A 13 6.26 -0.71 -5.98
CA ILE A 13 4.81 -0.61 -6.13
C ILE A 13 4.40 -0.92 -7.55
N VAL A 14 3.39 -1.76 -7.70
CA VAL A 14 2.85 -2.11 -9.01
C VAL A 14 1.33 -2.13 -8.94
N SER A 15 0.69 -1.98 -10.10
CA SER A 15 -0.75 -2.13 -10.24
C SER A 15 -1.00 -3.17 -11.30
N GLN A 16 -1.84 -4.14 -11.00
CA GLN A 16 -2.20 -5.18 -11.96
C GLN A 16 -3.71 -5.31 -11.98
N LYS A 17 -4.24 -5.37 -13.18
CA LYS A 17 -5.66 -5.39 -13.40
C LYS A 17 -6.38 -6.46 -12.62
N ASP A 18 -5.81 -7.65 -12.57
CA ASP A 18 -6.47 -8.80 -11.98
C ASP A 18 -6.10 -9.01 -10.52
N PHE A 19 -5.51 -8.01 -9.92
CA PHE A 19 -4.96 -8.15 -8.59
C PHE A 19 -5.49 -7.04 -7.72
N CYS A 20 -6.18 -7.38 -6.65
CA CYS A 20 -6.75 -6.39 -5.73
C CYS A 20 -7.59 -5.35 -6.45
N GLY A 21 -8.28 -5.77 -7.52
CA GLY A 21 -9.12 -4.86 -8.27
C GLY A 21 -8.37 -3.76 -8.99
N GLY A 22 -7.08 -3.96 -9.23
CA GLY A 22 -6.26 -2.95 -9.89
C GLY A 22 -5.62 -1.95 -8.95
N SER A 23 -5.85 -2.09 -7.66
CA SER A 23 -5.23 -1.21 -6.68
C SER A 23 -3.71 -1.40 -6.66
N PRO A 24 -2.95 -0.34 -6.38
CA PRO A 24 -1.50 -0.51 -6.24
C PRO A 24 -1.16 -1.38 -5.06
N VAL A 25 -0.22 -2.29 -5.28
CA VAL A 25 0.21 -3.23 -4.26
C VAL A 25 1.72 -3.26 -4.20
N ILE A 26 2.25 -3.75 -3.08
CA ILE A 26 3.67 -3.98 -2.95
C ILE A 26 4.01 -5.18 -3.82
N ARG A 27 4.94 -4.97 -4.76
CA ARG A 27 5.32 -5.99 -5.71
C ARG A 27 5.79 -7.25 -5.00
N GLY A 28 5.35 -8.39 -5.50
CA GLY A 28 5.72 -9.67 -4.89
C GLY A 28 4.91 -10.04 -3.68
N SER A 29 3.90 -9.24 -3.36
CA SER A 29 3.02 -9.52 -2.24
C SER A 29 1.59 -9.26 -2.66
N LYS A 30 0.66 -9.55 -1.78
CA LYS A 30 -0.74 -9.19 -1.99
C LYS A 30 -1.16 -8.06 -1.06
N PHE A 31 -0.20 -7.26 -0.63
CA PHE A 31 -0.43 -6.22 0.35
C PHE A 31 -0.60 -4.87 -0.36
N PRO A 32 -1.80 -4.33 -0.41
CA PRO A 32 -2.04 -3.07 -1.14
C PRO A 32 -1.47 -1.86 -0.40
N VAL A 33 -1.17 -0.83 -1.17
CA VAL A 33 -0.71 0.43 -0.59
C VAL A 33 -1.75 0.97 0.40
N ARG A 34 -3.04 0.87 0.07
CA ARG A 34 -4.07 1.36 0.97
C ARG A 34 -4.01 0.70 2.36
N SER A 35 -3.59 -0.54 2.41
CA SER A 35 -3.46 -1.23 3.71
C SER A 35 -2.29 -0.68 4.51
N VAL A 36 -1.18 -0.38 3.85
CA VAL A 36 -0.06 0.27 4.52
C VAL A 36 -0.51 1.60 5.12
N VAL A 37 -1.22 2.39 4.32
CA VAL A 37 -1.72 3.70 4.77
C VAL A 37 -2.65 3.51 5.97
N ASN A 38 -3.52 2.54 5.90
CA ASN A 38 -4.46 2.30 6.99
C ASN A 38 -3.75 1.95 8.28
N TYR A 39 -2.81 1.01 8.23
CA TYR A 39 -2.10 0.60 9.43
C TYR A 39 -1.21 1.70 10.00
N VAL A 40 -0.48 2.37 9.14
CA VAL A 40 0.52 3.32 9.61
C VAL A 40 -0.11 4.67 9.94
N LEU A 41 -0.89 5.23 9.01
CA LEU A 41 -1.36 6.60 9.17
C LEU A 41 -2.68 6.68 9.93
N ARG A 42 -3.51 5.66 9.85
CA ARG A 42 -4.80 5.68 10.54
C ARG A 42 -4.78 4.97 11.86
N GLN A 43 -4.11 3.83 11.93
CA GLN A 43 -4.07 3.06 13.17
C GLN A 43 -2.86 3.36 14.03
N GLY A 44 -1.89 4.08 13.48
CA GLY A 44 -0.76 4.54 14.27
C GLY A 44 0.36 3.55 14.45
N LEU A 45 0.40 2.47 13.68
CA LEU A 45 1.52 1.56 13.74
C LEU A 45 2.74 2.22 13.09
N SER A 46 3.90 2.02 13.68
CA SER A 46 5.12 2.45 13.01
C SER A 46 5.44 1.47 11.88
N PRO A 47 6.20 1.90 10.87
CA PRO A 47 6.64 0.96 9.84
C PRO A 47 7.36 -0.25 10.43
N GLU A 48 8.13 -0.05 11.47
CA GLU A 48 8.84 -1.14 12.14
C GLU A 48 7.87 -2.15 12.74
N GLU A 49 6.81 -1.65 13.36
CA GLU A 49 5.79 -2.53 13.92
C GLU A 49 5.06 -3.30 12.82
N LEU A 50 4.82 -2.64 11.71
CA LEU A 50 4.15 -3.29 10.59
C LEU A 50 4.97 -4.44 10.04
N VAL A 51 6.27 -4.27 9.95
CA VAL A 51 7.15 -5.33 9.48
C VAL A 51 7.14 -6.52 10.46
N LYS A 52 7.02 -6.25 11.74
CA LYS A 52 6.91 -7.32 12.72
C LYS A 52 5.64 -8.14 12.53
N GLU A 53 4.54 -7.46 12.22
CA GLU A 53 3.27 -8.14 11.99
C GLU A 53 3.26 -8.92 10.69
N PHE A 54 3.89 -8.36 9.67
CA PHE A 54 3.90 -8.94 8.33
C PHE A 54 5.33 -9.14 7.90
N SER A 55 5.94 -10.20 8.38
CA SER A 55 7.37 -10.40 8.27
C SER A 55 7.86 -10.61 6.83
N HIS A 56 6.96 -10.84 5.90
CA HIS A 56 7.35 -10.92 4.49
C HIS A 56 7.56 -9.55 3.85
N LEU A 57 7.25 -8.48 4.56
CA LEU A 57 7.46 -7.13 4.07
C LEU A 57 8.75 -6.56 4.66
N THR A 58 9.33 -5.60 3.94
CA THR A 58 10.53 -4.91 4.40
C THR A 58 10.23 -3.45 4.65
N LEU A 59 11.10 -2.81 5.42
CA LEU A 59 10.96 -1.37 5.65
C LEU A 59 11.02 -0.58 4.34
N ALA A 60 11.89 -0.99 3.42
CA ALA A 60 12.00 -0.29 2.14
C ALA A 60 10.67 -0.33 1.40
N GLN A 61 10.01 -1.47 1.43
CA GLN A 61 8.70 -1.61 0.78
C GLN A 61 7.65 -0.74 1.46
N ILE A 62 7.64 -0.70 2.79
CA ILE A 62 6.67 0.09 3.53
C ILE A 62 6.87 1.58 3.25
N TYR A 63 8.12 2.04 3.29
CA TYR A 63 8.38 3.45 3.05
C TYR A 63 8.10 3.84 1.60
N ASP A 64 8.35 2.93 0.66
CA ASP A 64 8.03 3.20 -0.73
C ASP A 64 6.51 3.30 -0.94
N ALA A 65 5.77 2.46 -0.23
CA ALA A 65 4.30 2.51 -0.29
C ALA A 65 3.78 3.84 0.28
N LEU A 66 4.37 4.30 1.37
CA LEU A 66 3.99 5.59 1.93
C LEU A 66 4.34 6.73 0.99
N SER A 67 5.50 6.65 0.35
CA SER A 67 5.91 7.63 -0.64
C SER A 67 4.93 7.65 -1.81
N TYR A 68 4.56 6.46 -2.28
CA TYR A 68 3.57 6.35 -3.35
C TYR A 68 2.27 7.01 -2.92
N TYR A 69 1.85 6.78 -1.69
CA TYR A 69 0.62 7.38 -1.19
C TYR A 69 0.68 8.90 -1.30
N TYR A 70 1.78 9.50 -0.85
CA TYR A 70 1.86 10.95 -0.87
C TYR A 70 1.91 11.53 -2.27
N ASP A 71 2.37 10.75 -3.24
CA ASP A 71 2.34 11.16 -4.64
C ASP A 71 0.97 10.94 -5.29
N HIS A 72 0.13 10.11 -4.69
CA HIS A 72 -1.17 9.75 -5.25
C HIS A 72 -2.25 9.74 -4.18
N GLN A 73 -2.24 10.75 -3.32
CA GLN A 73 -3.10 10.78 -2.14
C GLN A 73 -4.57 10.60 -2.47
N GLU A 74 -5.06 11.35 -3.43
CA GLU A 74 -6.48 11.30 -3.77
C GLU A 74 -6.88 9.90 -4.23
N SER A 75 -6.05 9.31 -5.07
CA SER A 75 -6.33 7.98 -5.59
C SER A 75 -6.37 6.94 -4.48
N ILE A 76 -5.41 6.99 -3.56
CA ILE A 76 -5.38 6.02 -2.47
C ILE A 76 -6.48 6.30 -1.46
N ASP A 77 -6.79 7.56 -1.20
CA ASP A 77 -7.89 7.89 -0.31
C ASP A 77 -9.22 7.39 -0.86
N ASN A 78 -9.39 7.49 -2.18
CA ASN A 78 -10.58 6.93 -2.82
C ASN A 78 -10.62 5.42 -2.68
N ASP A 79 -9.47 4.77 -2.85
CA ASP A 79 -9.36 3.33 -2.72
C ASP A 79 -9.72 2.89 -1.31
N LEU A 80 -9.24 3.62 -0.32
CA LEU A 80 -9.59 3.34 1.08
C LEU A 80 -11.09 3.48 1.30
N ARG A 81 -11.67 4.53 0.78
CA ARG A 81 -13.10 4.77 0.94
C ARG A 81 -13.92 3.68 0.27
N ASP A 82 -13.52 3.29 -0.94
CA ASP A 82 -14.25 2.29 -1.69
C ASP A 82 -14.21 0.93 -1.02
N ASN A 83 -13.19 0.67 -0.22
CA ASN A 83 -13.02 -0.63 0.43
C ASN A 83 -13.32 -0.59 1.93
N SER A 84 -13.82 0.52 2.43
CA SER A 84 -14.04 0.65 3.88
C SER A 84 -15.16 -0.26 4.38
N ALA A 85 -16.20 -0.45 3.59
CA ALA A 85 -17.29 -1.34 3.98
C ALA A 85 -16.78 -2.77 4.10
N GLU A 86 -15.91 -3.16 3.19
CA GLU A 86 -15.31 -4.47 3.21
C GLU A 86 -14.49 -4.67 4.48
N SER A 87 -13.66 -3.68 4.79
CA SER A 87 -12.85 -3.72 6.01
C SER A 87 -13.71 -3.76 7.25
N THR A 88 -14.77 -2.99 7.26
CA THR A 88 -15.69 -2.96 8.39
C THR A 88 -16.35 -4.32 8.58
N THR A 89 -16.73 -4.93 7.49
CA THR A 89 -17.36 -6.24 7.56
C THR A 89 -16.40 -7.27 8.15
N GLU A 90 -15.17 -7.23 7.74
CA GLU A 90 -14.16 -8.13 8.28
C GLU A 90 -13.97 -7.91 9.76
N ALA A 91 -13.92 -6.67 10.17
CA ALA A 91 -13.76 -6.35 11.58
C ALA A 91 -14.95 -6.83 12.39
N ALA A 92 -16.12 -6.77 11.82
CA ALA A 92 -17.32 -7.21 12.51
C ALA A 92 -17.38 -8.73 12.66
N SER A 93 -16.77 -9.44 11.74
CA SER A 93 -16.81 -10.88 11.83
C SER A 93 -15.69 -11.43 12.70
#